data_23753d90aed6b9bc4e5bc4aa47fe1e32
#
_entry.id   23753d90aed6b9bc4e5bc4aa47fe1e32
#
_cell.length_a   1.000
_cell.length_b   1.000
_cell.length_c   1.000
_cell.angle_alpha   90.00
_cell.angle_beta   90.00
_cell.angle_gamma   90.00
#
_symmetry.space_group_name_H-M   'P 1'
#
loop_
_entity.id
_entity.type
_entity.pdbx_description
1 polymer ?
#
loop_
_entity_poly.entity_id
_entity_poly.type
_entity_poly.pdbx_seq_one_letter_code
_entity_poly.pdbx_strand_id
1 'polypeptide(L)'
;MAPSEDDPGTGRRAHRRSEPPVRTATARHYLMCRPEHFTVSYEINPWMDANLPTDRDLAVAQWQGLHDLYVSLGHTVELIDPIPDLPDMVFAANGATVLDGVVHSAHFHHEERRGEGPAYLRWFEAHGYTTHVATEVNEGQGDILLVGGLLLAGTGFRTTLTAHAELQEVLGRAVVSLSLVDPHFYHLDTALTVLDGSEGRAEIAYFPAAFSPGSQRVLRRLFPDALTVGADDARALGLNAVSDGLHVVVSPQAVTYQAQLRERGFDPVPVDTSELLKGGGGAKCCTLELCTTSPGAAAAPSTAGPDDDHRNDAAA
;
A
#
# COMPACT_ATOMS: atom_id res chain seq x y z
N MET A 1 -34.40 -56.66 38.18
CA MET A 1 -35.18 -55.42 38.33
C MET A 1 -34.20 -54.37 38.82
N ALA A 2 -33.61 -53.60 37.92
CA ALA A 2 -32.76 -52.45 38.22
C ALA A 2 -33.08 -51.37 37.18
N PRO A 3 -33.23 -50.09 37.55
CA PRO A 3 -33.68 -49.06 36.65
C PRO A 3 -32.53 -48.53 35.77
N SER A 4 -32.89 -48.15 34.58
CA SER A 4 -32.11 -47.49 33.56
C SER A 4 -31.71 -46.10 34.01
N GLU A 5 -30.42 -45.73 33.88
CA GLU A 5 -29.93 -44.36 34.02
C GLU A 5 -30.03 -43.66 32.67
N ASP A 6 -30.76 -42.53 32.71
CA ASP A 6 -30.93 -41.58 31.62
C ASP A 6 -29.59 -40.84 31.39
N ASP A 7 -29.15 -40.81 30.13
CA ASP A 7 -28.03 -40.01 29.62
C ASP A 7 -28.48 -38.54 29.43
N PRO A 8 -27.92 -37.55 30.15
CA PRO A 8 -28.24 -36.15 29.88
C PRO A 8 -27.45 -35.63 28.69
N GLY A 9 -28.20 -35.36 27.64
CA GLY A 9 -27.74 -34.85 26.36
C GLY A 9 -26.68 -33.76 26.45
N THR A 10 -25.62 -33.95 25.66
CA THR A 10 -24.59 -32.96 25.34
C THR A 10 -25.18 -31.80 24.55
N GLY A 11 -25.59 -30.76 25.28
CA GLY A 11 -25.99 -29.48 24.72
C GLY A 11 -24.79 -28.85 23.98
N ARG A 12 -24.82 -28.94 22.65
CA ARG A 12 -23.95 -28.09 21.79
C ARG A 12 -24.21 -26.64 22.17
N ARG A 13 -23.28 -26.03 22.90
CA ARG A 13 -23.20 -24.56 23.02
C ARG A 13 -23.04 -23.99 21.63
N ALA A 14 -24.12 -23.40 21.10
CA ALA A 14 -24.02 -22.53 19.94
C ALA A 14 -23.04 -21.41 20.30
N HIS A 15 -21.90 -21.38 19.63
CA HIS A 15 -20.99 -20.22 19.69
C HIS A 15 -21.83 -19.03 19.22
N ARG A 16 -22.20 -18.15 20.15
CA ARG A 16 -22.68 -16.81 19.81
C ARG A 16 -21.56 -16.19 18.98
N ARG A 17 -21.80 -15.94 17.70
CA ARG A 17 -20.95 -15.06 16.92
C ARG A 17 -20.96 -13.72 17.66
N SER A 18 -19.84 -13.31 18.21
CA SER A 18 -19.69 -11.95 18.72
C SER A 18 -19.95 -10.99 17.57
N GLU A 19 -20.68 -9.92 17.82
CA GLU A 19 -20.83 -8.86 16.83
C GLU A 19 -19.44 -8.36 16.43
N PRO A 20 -19.24 -8.06 15.13
CA PRO A 20 -17.96 -7.53 14.66
C PRO A 20 -17.64 -6.22 15.39
N PRO A 21 -16.35 -5.91 15.60
CA PRO A 21 -15.94 -4.66 16.26
C PRO A 21 -16.43 -3.45 15.45
N VAL A 22 -16.87 -2.41 16.16
CA VAL A 22 -17.18 -1.11 15.53
C VAL A 22 -15.88 -0.51 15.02
N ARG A 23 -15.82 -0.25 13.72
CA ARG A 23 -14.66 0.35 13.04
C ARG A 23 -14.92 1.81 12.73
N THR A 24 -13.83 2.59 12.62
CA THR A 24 -13.90 4.02 12.34
C THR A 24 -12.90 4.35 11.25
N ALA A 25 -13.38 5.04 10.23
CA ALA A 25 -12.51 5.57 9.19
C ALA A 25 -11.60 6.68 9.76
N THR A 26 -10.35 6.68 9.33
CA THR A 26 -9.38 7.73 9.64
C THR A 26 -9.00 8.43 8.35
N ALA A 27 -9.16 9.76 8.29
CA ALA A 27 -8.71 10.52 7.13
C ALA A 27 -7.21 10.31 6.89
N ARG A 28 -6.85 10.04 5.65
CA ARG A 28 -5.48 9.77 5.20
C ARG A 28 -5.00 10.89 4.28
N HIS A 29 -3.70 10.94 4.09
CA HIS A 29 -3.05 11.85 3.17
C HIS A 29 -2.21 11.04 2.18
N TYR A 30 -2.48 11.18 0.89
CA TYR A 30 -1.87 10.40 -0.18
C TYR A 30 -1.17 11.28 -1.20
N LEU A 31 -0.11 10.77 -1.79
CA LEU A 31 0.52 11.26 -3.01
C LEU A 31 0.26 10.26 -4.13
N MET A 32 -0.23 10.74 -5.27
CA MET A 32 -0.52 9.93 -6.44
C MET A 32 0.09 10.55 -7.70
N CYS A 33 0.32 9.73 -8.73
CA CYS A 33 0.82 10.16 -10.03
C CYS A 33 -0.15 9.73 -11.14
N ARG A 34 -0.50 10.64 -12.06
CA ARG A 34 -1.40 10.33 -13.18
C ARG A 34 -0.73 9.37 -14.17
N PRO A 35 -1.47 8.39 -14.75
CA PRO A 35 -0.92 7.42 -15.71
C PRO A 35 -0.82 7.97 -17.14
N GLU A 36 -0.45 9.23 -17.33
CA GLU A 36 -0.40 9.87 -18.66
C GLU A 36 0.64 9.23 -19.61
N HIS A 37 1.68 8.62 -19.02
CA HIS A 37 2.75 7.93 -19.74
C HIS A 37 2.74 6.42 -19.51
N PHE A 38 1.71 5.88 -18.84
CA PHE A 38 1.61 4.47 -18.53
C PHE A 38 1.58 3.60 -19.80
N THR A 39 2.50 2.66 -19.85
CA THR A 39 2.57 1.62 -20.88
C THR A 39 3.44 0.47 -20.36
N VAL A 40 3.18 -0.74 -20.82
CA VAL A 40 4.05 -1.90 -20.55
C VAL A 40 4.99 -2.08 -21.73
N SER A 41 6.18 -1.50 -21.64
CA SER A 41 7.22 -1.53 -22.69
C SER A 41 8.42 -2.42 -22.34
N TYR A 42 8.44 -2.98 -21.13
CA TYR A 42 9.43 -3.90 -20.60
C TYR A 42 8.78 -4.87 -19.61
N GLU A 43 9.52 -5.89 -19.20
CA GLU A 43 9.02 -6.94 -18.30
C GLU A 43 9.97 -7.09 -17.10
N ILE A 44 9.58 -6.54 -15.95
CA ILE A 44 10.35 -6.58 -14.71
C ILE A 44 9.62 -7.30 -13.57
N ASN A 45 8.44 -7.83 -13.83
CA ASN A 45 7.67 -8.69 -12.93
C ASN A 45 6.78 -9.65 -13.75
N PRO A 46 6.27 -10.75 -13.15
CA PRO A 46 5.48 -11.76 -13.87
C PRO A 46 4.11 -11.32 -14.36
N TRP A 47 3.64 -10.12 -14.02
CA TRP A 47 2.37 -9.57 -14.49
C TRP A 47 2.50 -8.85 -15.83
N MET A 48 3.71 -8.38 -16.14
CA MET A 48 3.99 -7.62 -17.35
C MET A 48 4.13 -8.52 -18.57
N ASP A 49 3.47 -8.15 -19.65
CA ASP A 49 3.66 -8.71 -20.98
C ASP A 49 3.70 -7.55 -21.98
N ALA A 50 4.88 -7.23 -22.48
CA ALA A 50 5.11 -6.14 -23.43
C ALA A 50 4.42 -6.36 -24.79
N ASN A 51 3.91 -7.57 -25.06
CA ASN A 51 3.14 -7.87 -26.27
C ASN A 51 1.64 -7.54 -26.10
N LEU A 52 1.16 -7.35 -24.88
CA LEU A 52 -0.23 -6.97 -24.60
C LEU A 52 -0.36 -5.44 -24.66
N PRO A 53 -1.22 -4.91 -25.56
CA PRO A 53 -1.39 -3.47 -25.64
C PRO A 53 -2.00 -2.91 -24.35
N THR A 54 -1.55 -1.75 -23.95
CA THR A 54 -2.16 -0.96 -22.87
C THR A 54 -3.15 0.04 -23.45
N ASP A 55 -4.32 0.17 -22.81
CA ASP A 55 -5.29 1.21 -23.10
C ASP A 55 -5.08 2.36 -22.13
N ARG A 56 -4.35 3.37 -22.57
CA ARG A 56 -4.01 4.53 -21.73
C ARG A 56 -5.24 5.29 -21.25
N ASP A 57 -6.25 5.44 -22.12
CA ASP A 57 -7.45 6.20 -21.75
C ASP A 57 -8.25 5.44 -20.70
N LEU A 58 -8.31 4.11 -20.78
CA LEU A 58 -8.87 3.27 -19.73
C LEU A 58 -8.05 3.34 -18.44
N ALA A 59 -6.72 3.29 -18.51
CA ALA A 59 -5.86 3.44 -17.34
C ALA A 59 -6.10 4.78 -16.62
N VAL A 60 -6.21 5.88 -17.38
CA VAL A 60 -6.52 7.21 -16.84
C VAL A 60 -7.90 7.23 -16.20
N ALA A 61 -8.91 6.64 -16.83
CA ALA A 61 -10.29 6.60 -16.31
C ALA A 61 -10.36 5.77 -15.00
N GLN A 62 -9.71 4.61 -14.94
CA GLN A 62 -9.65 3.76 -13.75
C GLN A 62 -8.90 4.46 -12.60
N TRP A 63 -7.77 5.07 -12.90
CA TRP A 63 -6.99 5.85 -11.92
C TRP A 63 -7.79 7.04 -11.39
N GLN A 64 -8.52 7.77 -12.27
CA GLN A 64 -9.36 8.88 -11.86
C GLN A 64 -10.49 8.41 -10.92
N GLY A 65 -11.08 7.25 -11.21
CA GLY A 65 -12.08 6.62 -10.33
C GLY A 65 -11.52 6.31 -8.94
N LEU A 66 -10.27 5.82 -8.86
CA LEU A 66 -9.58 5.58 -7.59
C LEU A 66 -9.32 6.89 -6.82
N HIS A 67 -8.79 7.90 -7.50
CA HIS A 67 -8.55 9.24 -6.94
C HIS A 67 -9.84 9.86 -6.38
N ASP A 68 -10.91 9.88 -7.17
CA ASP A 68 -12.18 10.51 -6.78
C ASP A 68 -12.85 9.75 -5.62
N LEU A 69 -12.68 8.44 -5.57
CA LEU A 69 -13.10 7.63 -4.43
C LEU A 69 -12.38 8.08 -3.15
N TYR A 70 -11.05 8.24 -3.15
CA TYR A 70 -10.32 8.70 -1.97
C TYR A 70 -10.80 10.08 -1.50
N VAL A 71 -11.00 11.02 -2.42
CA VAL A 71 -11.53 12.34 -2.11
C VAL A 71 -12.95 12.23 -1.51
N SER A 72 -13.82 11.37 -2.06
CA SER A 72 -15.18 11.16 -1.56
C SER A 72 -15.23 10.52 -0.16
N LEU A 73 -14.22 9.73 0.19
CA LEU A 73 -14.04 9.16 1.53
C LEU A 73 -13.42 10.16 2.53
N GLY A 74 -13.10 11.39 2.10
CA GLY A 74 -12.57 12.45 2.96
C GLY A 74 -11.06 12.42 3.13
N HIS A 75 -10.34 11.72 2.25
CA HIS A 75 -8.88 11.72 2.23
C HIS A 75 -8.33 12.93 1.47
N THR A 76 -7.14 13.39 1.85
CA THR A 76 -6.37 14.37 1.08
C THR A 76 -5.52 13.66 0.05
N VAL A 77 -5.56 14.11 -1.21
CA VAL A 77 -4.74 13.55 -2.29
C VAL A 77 -3.95 14.68 -2.93
N GLU A 78 -2.63 14.58 -2.87
CA GLU A 78 -1.70 15.42 -3.62
C GLU A 78 -1.22 14.69 -4.88
N LEU A 79 -0.75 15.45 -5.85
CA LEU A 79 -0.32 14.92 -7.13
C LEU A 79 1.15 15.28 -7.38
N ILE A 80 1.88 14.32 -7.93
CA ILE A 80 3.17 14.54 -8.59
C ILE A 80 2.97 14.44 -10.10
N ASP A 81 3.60 15.35 -10.85
CA ASP A 81 3.53 15.34 -12.31
C ASP A 81 4.24 14.10 -12.88
N PRO A 82 3.61 13.39 -13.82
CA PRO A 82 4.24 12.27 -14.51
C PRO A 82 5.37 12.75 -15.43
N ILE A 83 6.44 11.97 -15.52
CA ILE A 83 7.58 12.27 -16.37
C ILE A 83 7.55 11.36 -17.60
N PRO A 84 7.72 11.90 -18.83
CA PRO A 84 7.93 11.10 -20.02
C PRO A 84 9.04 10.07 -19.83
N ASP A 85 8.89 8.89 -20.44
CA ASP A 85 9.83 7.76 -20.36
C ASP A 85 9.94 7.08 -18.97
N LEU A 86 9.08 7.47 -18.00
CA LEU A 86 8.93 6.79 -16.72
C LEU A 86 7.49 6.28 -16.54
N PRO A 87 7.10 5.22 -17.28
CA PRO A 87 5.70 4.76 -17.34
C PRO A 87 5.18 4.23 -16.00
N ASP A 88 6.06 3.74 -15.12
CA ASP A 88 5.70 3.15 -13.84
C ASP A 88 5.57 4.18 -12.69
N MET A 89 5.76 5.50 -12.95
CA MET A 89 5.52 6.55 -11.94
C MET A 89 4.10 6.53 -11.37
N VAL A 90 3.12 5.99 -12.11
CA VAL A 90 1.76 5.79 -11.60
C VAL A 90 1.73 4.96 -10.33
N PHE A 91 2.69 4.05 -10.13
CA PHE A 91 2.84 3.23 -8.92
C PHE A 91 3.58 4.00 -7.84
N ALA A 92 2.96 5.09 -7.39
CA ALA A 92 3.54 6.09 -6.50
C ALA A 92 4.04 5.53 -5.17
N ALA A 93 3.45 4.44 -4.67
CA ALA A 93 3.89 3.78 -3.43
C ALA A 93 5.37 3.43 -3.44
N ASN A 94 5.93 3.15 -4.63
CA ASN A 94 7.34 2.78 -4.75
C ASN A 94 8.31 3.99 -4.67
N GLY A 95 7.81 5.22 -4.74
CA GLY A 95 8.62 6.43 -4.82
C GLY A 95 9.38 6.79 -3.54
N ALA A 96 8.86 6.41 -2.38
CA ALA A 96 9.47 6.69 -1.08
C ALA A 96 8.81 5.93 0.07
N THR A 97 9.44 5.97 1.25
CA THR A 97 8.80 5.71 2.54
C THR A 97 8.74 7.01 3.31
N VAL A 98 7.53 7.38 3.78
CA VAL A 98 7.28 8.64 4.47
C VAL A 98 6.73 8.37 5.87
N LEU A 99 7.32 9.00 6.88
CA LEU A 99 6.87 8.88 8.27
C LEU A 99 7.17 10.18 9.03
N ASP A 100 6.12 10.78 9.61
CA ASP A 100 6.23 11.98 10.47
C ASP A 100 7.06 13.12 9.84
N GLY A 101 6.89 13.36 8.54
CA GLY A 101 7.59 14.41 7.78
C GLY A 101 9.02 14.06 7.35
N VAL A 102 9.50 12.86 7.69
CA VAL A 102 10.77 12.32 7.23
C VAL A 102 10.55 11.39 6.03
N VAL A 103 11.33 11.56 4.99
CA VAL A 103 11.26 10.81 3.74
C VAL A 103 12.55 10.04 3.52
N HIS A 104 12.45 8.72 3.39
CA HIS A 104 13.51 7.87 2.86
C HIS A 104 13.20 7.59 1.38
N SER A 105 14.05 8.11 0.47
CA SER A 105 13.79 8.01 -0.97
C SER A 105 13.90 6.58 -1.48
N ALA A 106 13.27 6.29 -2.62
CA ALA A 106 13.50 5.03 -3.31
C ALA A 106 14.84 5.02 -4.02
N HIS A 107 15.47 3.83 -4.03
CA HIS A 107 16.60 3.47 -4.88
C HIS A 107 16.24 2.18 -5.60
N PHE A 108 15.69 2.31 -6.80
CA PHE A 108 15.09 1.20 -7.53
C PHE A 108 16.07 0.12 -7.94
N HIS A 109 15.65 -1.13 -7.83
CA HIS A 109 16.39 -2.30 -8.27
C HIS A 109 16.60 -2.30 -9.80
N HIS A 110 15.51 -2.12 -10.54
CA HIS A 110 15.52 -2.14 -12.00
C HIS A 110 15.88 -0.77 -12.58
N GLU A 111 16.73 -0.80 -13.63
CA GLU A 111 17.25 0.41 -14.27
C GLU A 111 16.13 1.26 -14.89
N GLU A 112 15.12 0.61 -15.43
CA GLU A 112 13.95 1.23 -16.07
C GLU A 112 13.20 2.19 -15.15
N ARG A 113 13.25 1.93 -13.82
CA ARG A 113 12.59 2.76 -12.82
C ARG A 113 13.51 3.72 -12.05
N ARG A 114 14.82 3.67 -12.27
CA ARG A 114 15.77 4.47 -11.46
C ARG A 114 15.56 5.97 -11.56
N GLY A 115 14.99 6.47 -12.66
CA GLY A 115 14.65 7.88 -12.82
C GLY A 115 13.53 8.37 -11.90
N GLU A 116 12.69 7.48 -11.38
CA GLU A 116 11.56 7.83 -10.53
C GLU A 116 11.99 8.31 -9.14
N GLY A 117 12.96 7.65 -8.49
CA GLY A 117 13.42 8.01 -7.15
C GLY A 117 13.83 9.50 -7.02
N PRO A 118 14.71 10.02 -7.88
CA PRO A 118 15.04 11.44 -7.88
C PRO A 118 13.87 12.37 -8.18
N ALA A 119 12.86 11.93 -8.94
CA ALA A 119 11.67 12.73 -9.23
C ALA A 119 10.81 12.90 -7.96
N TYR A 120 10.52 11.80 -7.26
CA TYR A 120 9.81 11.84 -5.98
C TYR A 120 10.59 12.62 -4.93
N LEU A 121 11.91 12.43 -4.84
CA LEU A 121 12.76 13.16 -3.89
C LEU A 121 12.62 14.70 -4.06
N ARG A 122 12.75 15.19 -5.32
CA ARG A 122 12.57 16.62 -5.61
C ARG A 122 11.19 17.15 -5.23
N TRP A 123 10.15 16.34 -5.45
CA TRP A 123 8.80 16.72 -5.04
C TRP A 123 8.72 16.92 -3.52
N PHE A 124 9.25 15.98 -2.74
CA PHE A 124 9.28 16.08 -1.28
C PHE A 124 10.10 17.26 -0.77
N GLU A 125 11.27 17.51 -1.36
CA GLU A 125 12.11 18.68 -1.03
C GLU A 125 11.36 20.00 -1.28
N ALA A 126 10.68 20.10 -2.42
CA ALA A 126 9.90 21.29 -2.76
C ALA A 126 8.69 21.50 -1.82
N HIS A 127 8.19 20.44 -1.18
CA HIS A 127 7.06 20.50 -0.23
C HIS A 127 7.51 20.53 1.24
N GLY A 128 8.80 20.75 1.51
CA GLY A 128 9.31 21.02 2.87
C GLY A 128 9.49 19.78 3.75
N TYR A 129 9.54 18.61 3.19
CA TYR A 129 9.85 17.38 3.92
C TYR A 129 11.34 17.27 4.24
N THR A 130 11.69 16.61 5.34
CA THR A 130 13.07 16.23 5.63
C THR A 130 13.42 14.98 4.83
N THR A 131 14.29 15.12 3.85
CA THR A 131 14.62 14.04 2.90
C THR A 131 15.94 13.36 3.22
N HIS A 132 15.97 12.04 3.06
CA HIS A 132 17.16 11.20 3.09
C HIS A 132 17.29 10.42 1.79
N VAL A 133 18.42 10.61 1.10
CA VAL A 133 18.71 9.86 -0.13
C VAL A 133 19.16 8.46 0.24
N ALA A 134 18.42 7.46 -0.23
CA ALA A 134 18.76 6.06 0.01
C ALA A 134 20.07 5.68 -0.71
N THR A 135 20.94 4.98 -0.01
CA THR A 135 22.15 4.36 -0.56
C THR A 135 21.91 2.91 -0.96
N GLU A 136 21.04 2.24 -0.21
CA GLU A 136 20.69 0.85 -0.42
C GLU A 136 19.43 0.69 -1.30
N VAL A 137 19.36 -0.39 -2.08
CA VAL A 137 18.23 -0.65 -2.97
C VAL A 137 16.96 -0.89 -2.16
N ASN A 138 15.96 -0.03 -2.38
CA ASN A 138 14.61 -0.13 -1.81
C ASN A 138 13.57 0.45 -2.77
N GLU A 139 12.34 -0.05 -2.69
CA GLU A 139 11.23 0.39 -3.53
C GLU A 139 10.06 0.92 -2.66
N GLY A 140 10.40 1.77 -1.68
CA GLY A 140 9.45 2.55 -0.88
C GLY A 140 8.35 1.70 -0.23
N GLN A 141 7.13 2.23 -0.22
CA GLN A 141 5.97 1.57 0.39
C GLN A 141 5.44 0.37 -0.40
N GLY A 142 6.04 0.01 -1.54
CA GLY A 142 5.84 -1.31 -2.14
C GLY A 142 6.34 -2.42 -1.22
N ASP A 143 7.48 -2.20 -0.58
CA ASP A 143 8.09 -3.18 0.32
C ASP A 143 8.05 -2.77 1.81
N ILE A 144 7.68 -1.53 2.13
CA ILE A 144 7.77 -1.01 3.50
C ILE A 144 6.41 -0.50 3.96
N LEU A 145 5.84 -1.17 4.97
CA LEU A 145 4.50 -0.88 5.50
C LEU A 145 4.55 -0.59 7.00
N LEU A 146 3.91 0.51 7.42
CA LEU A 146 3.79 0.89 8.84
C LEU A 146 2.60 0.15 9.48
N VAL A 147 2.85 -0.56 10.55
CA VAL A 147 1.82 -1.33 11.28
C VAL A 147 2.07 -1.25 12.78
N GLY A 148 1.19 -0.60 13.53
CA GLY A 148 1.27 -0.56 14.99
C GLY A 148 2.60 -0.02 15.54
N GLY A 149 3.21 0.95 14.86
CA GLY A 149 4.50 1.52 15.23
C GLY A 149 5.73 0.72 14.76
N LEU A 150 5.54 -0.45 14.13
CA LEU A 150 6.59 -1.24 13.48
C LEU A 150 6.61 -0.97 11.98
N LEU A 151 7.77 -1.11 11.36
CA LEU A 151 7.90 -1.19 9.92
C LEU A 151 8.04 -2.66 9.52
N LEU A 152 7.08 -3.18 8.78
CA LEU A 152 7.21 -4.46 8.09
C LEU A 152 7.92 -4.21 6.77
N ALA A 153 9.02 -4.92 6.50
CA ALA A 153 9.82 -4.70 5.31
C ALA A 153 10.03 -6.00 4.52
N GLY A 154 9.57 -6.00 3.27
CA GLY A 154 9.71 -7.10 2.32
C GLY A 154 11.12 -7.17 1.74
N THR A 155 11.59 -8.39 1.47
CA THR A 155 12.84 -8.64 0.73
C THR A 155 12.73 -9.93 -0.07
N GLY A 156 13.56 -10.09 -1.07
CA GLY A 156 13.62 -11.31 -1.90
C GLY A 156 13.69 -11.01 -3.40
N PHE A 157 13.03 -9.94 -3.87
CA PHE A 157 12.99 -9.60 -5.29
C PHE A 157 13.44 -8.17 -5.58
N ARG A 158 13.15 -7.21 -4.70
CA ARG A 158 13.40 -5.80 -4.93
C ARG A 158 14.24 -5.18 -3.81
N THR A 159 13.67 -4.96 -2.65
CA THR A 159 14.35 -4.31 -1.52
C THR A 159 15.35 -5.25 -0.85
N THR A 160 16.56 -4.75 -0.55
CA THR A 160 17.64 -5.51 0.09
C THR A 160 17.51 -5.51 1.62
N LEU A 161 18.12 -6.49 2.29
CA LEU A 161 18.19 -6.51 3.75
C LEU A 161 19.04 -5.36 4.32
N THR A 162 20.01 -4.86 3.57
CA THR A 162 20.83 -3.70 3.96
C THR A 162 19.99 -2.42 3.97
N ALA A 163 19.04 -2.29 3.06
CA ALA A 163 18.07 -1.18 3.07
C ALA A 163 17.18 -1.18 4.31
N HIS A 164 16.86 -2.35 4.88
CA HIS A 164 16.10 -2.43 6.14
C HIS A 164 16.85 -1.82 7.32
N ALA A 165 18.17 -2.03 7.38
CA ALA A 165 19.00 -1.42 8.41
C ALA A 165 19.12 0.11 8.21
N GLU A 166 19.35 0.57 6.98
CA GLU A 166 19.35 1.99 6.62
C GLU A 166 18.04 2.67 7.01
N LEU A 167 16.91 2.05 6.66
CA LEU A 167 15.57 2.55 6.98
C LEU A 167 15.34 2.71 8.49
N GLN A 168 15.80 1.72 9.30
CA GLN A 168 15.71 1.78 10.75
C GLN A 168 16.45 2.98 11.33
N GLU A 169 17.67 3.26 10.84
CA GLU A 169 18.46 4.40 11.27
C GLU A 169 17.83 5.73 10.86
N VAL A 170 17.27 5.81 9.63
CA VAL A 170 16.66 7.04 9.11
C VAL A 170 15.34 7.36 9.81
N LEU A 171 14.46 6.38 9.98
CA LEU A 171 13.11 6.59 10.52
C LEU A 171 13.01 6.36 12.04
N GLY A 172 14.05 5.83 12.68
CA GLY A 172 14.05 5.56 14.13
C GLY A 172 12.96 4.57 14.57
N ARG A 173 12.57 3.62 13.70
CA ARG A 173 11.53 2.62 13.96
C ARG A 173 12.08 1.21 13.81
N ALA A 174 11.59 0.29 14.66
CA ALA A 174 11.95 -1.11 14.54
C ALA A 174 11.45 -1.70 13.21
N VAL A 175 12.34 -2.37 12.49
CA VAL A 175 12.06 -3.00 11.19
C VAL A 175 11.99 -4.52 11.34
N VAL A 176 10.89 -5.10 10.87
CA VAL A 176 10.69 -6.55 10.81
C VAL A 176 10.86 -7.02 9.37
N SER A 177 11.96 -7.71 9.09
CA SER A 177 12.26 -8.24 7.76
C SER A 177 11.41 -9.46 7.44
N LEU A 178 10.76 -9.45 6.27
CA LEU A 178 9.90 -10.52 5.75
C LEU A 178 10.40 -10.96 4.38
N SER A 179 10.76 -12.26 4.23
CA SER A 179 11.24 -12.80 2.96
C SER A 179 10.09 -13.28 2.09
N LEU A 180 9.94 -12.68 0.91
CA LEU A 180 9.05 -13.10 -0.16
C LEU A 180 9.72 -14.22 -0.98
N VAL A 181 8.94 -15.22 -1.40
CA VAL A 181 9.45 -16.41 -2.10
C VAL A 181 8.70 -16.75 -3.39
N ASP A 182 7.57 -16.10 -3.66
CA ASP A 182 6.82 -16.25 -4.91
C ASP A 182 6.98 -14.97 -5.75
N PRO A 183 7.54 -15.03 -6.96
CA PRO A 183 7.80 -13.87 -7.80
C PRO A 183 6.54 -13.11 -8.25
N HIS A 184 5.34 -13.72 -8.19
CA HIS A 184 4.10 -12.98 -8.43
C HIS A 184 3.79 -11.98 -7.32
N PHE A 185 4.35 -12.18 -6.14
CA PHE A 185 4.25 -11.29 -4.99
C PHE A 185 5.61 -10.65 -4.73
N TYR A 186 6.10 -9.91 -5.74
CA TYR A 186 7.46 -9.37 -5.79
C TYR A 186 7.67 -8.16 -4.86
N HIS A 187 6.57 -7.52 -4.39
CA HIS A 187 6.54 -6.51 -3.34
C HIS A 187 5.69 -6.98 -2.15
N LEU A 188 5.97 -6.42 -0.97
CA LEU A 188 5.23 -6.73 0.24
C LEU A 188 3.75 -6.34 0.13
N ASP A 189 3.44 -5.19 -0.48
CA ASP A 189 2.09 -4.66 -0.66
C ASP A 189 1.22 -5.49 -1.62
N THR A 190 1.82 -6.41 -2.39
CA THR A 190 1.07 -7.38 -3.19
C THR A 190 0.70 -8.65 -2.41
N ALA A 191 1.39 -8.91 -1.29
CA ALA A 191 1.28 -10.09 -0.45
C ALA A 191 0.63 -9.83 0.92
N LEU A 192 0.54 -8.56 1.34
CA LEU A 192 0.06 -8.13 2.65
C LEU A 192 -0.63 -6.77 2.56
N THR A 193 -1.82 -6.68 3.19
CA THR A 193 -2.56 -5.43 3.39
C THR A 193 -2.55 -5.05 4.87
N VAL A 194 -2.28 -3.79 5.18
CA VAL A 194 -2.53 -3.21 6.50
C VAL A 194 -4.00 -2.79 6.57
N LEU A 195 -4.78 -3.45 7.42
CA LEU A 195 -6.22 -3.18 7.59
C LEU A 195 -6.48 -2.10 8.64
N ASP A 196 -5.77 -2.18 9.76
CA ASP A 196 -5.72 -1.14 10.79
C ASP A 196 -4.26 -1.01 11.27
N GLY A 197 -3.66 0.14 11.01
CA GLY A 197 -2.27 0.43 11.39
C GLY A 197 -2.14 1.08 12.76
N SER A 198 -3.23 1.25 13.51
CA SER A 198 -3.24 1.96 14.79
C SER A 198 -2.48 1.18 15.87
N GLU A 199 -1.76 1.89 16.74
CA GLU A 199 -1.13 1.27 17.90
C GLU A 199 -2.16 0.60 18.80
N GLY A 200 -1.87 -0.64 19.20
CA GLY A 200 -2.73 -1.45 20.07
C GLY A 200 -3.92 -2.12 19.37
N ARG A 201 -4.17 -1.83 18.06
CA ARG A 201 -5.22 -2.48 17.25
C ARG A 201 -4.72 -2.94 15.89
N ALA A 202 -3.41 -3.05 15.71
CA ALA A 202 -2.79 -3.43 14.47
C ALA A 202 -3.39 -4.72 13.88
N GLU A 203 -3.96 -4.63 12.70
CA GLU A 203 -4.60 -5.74 11.99
C GLU A 203 -4.14 -5.78 10.53
N ILE A 204 -3.81 -6.97 10.05
CA ILE A 204 -3.34 -7.20 8.69
C ILE A 204 -4.11 -8.34 8.03
N ALA A 205 -4.08 -8.35 6.70
CA ALA A 205 -4.38 -9.51 5.89
C ALA A 205 -3.16 -9.90 5.07
N TYR A 206 -2.91 -11.20 4.86
CA TYR A 206 -1.76 -11.64 4.06
C TYR A 206 -1.99 -12.99 3.40
N PHE A 207 -1.25 -13.26 2.34
CA PHE A 207 -1.21 -14.57 1.67
C PHE A 207 0.01 -15.37 2.18
N PRO A 208 -0.19 -16.43 3.00
CA PRO A 208 0.91 -17.12 3.64
C PRO A 208 1.94 -17.73 2.67
N ALA A 209 1.49 -18.25 1.51
CA ALA A 209 2.39 -18.92 0.57
C ALA A 209 3.37 -17.95 -0.13
N ALA A 210 3.11 -16.64 -0.13
CA ALA A 210 4.05 -15.66 -0.64
C ALA A 210 5.32 -15.53 0.22
N PHE A 211 5.28 -15.98 1.49
CA PHE A 211 6.34 -15.78 2.47
C PHE A 211 7.12 -17.04 2.79
N SER A 212 8.40 -16.87 3.10
CA SER A 212 9.23 -17.97 3.62
C SER A 212 8.64 -18.56 4.90
N PRO A 213 8.93 -19.84 5.24
CA PRO A 213 8.44 -20.45 6.48
C PRO A 213 8.84 -19.68 7.75
N GLY A 214 10.01 -19.00 7.73
CA GLY A 214 10.47 -18.13 8.81
C GLY A 214 9.57 -16.91 8.97
N SER A 215 9.34 -16.18 7.88
CA SER A 215 8.50 -14.98 7.85
C SER A 215 7.04 -15.29 8.20
N GLN A 216 6.50 -16.44 7.77
CA GLN A 216 5.17 -16.89 8.21
C GLN A 216 5.08 -17.08 9.75
N ARG A 217 6.13 -17.62 10.39
CA ARG A 217 6.14 -17.74 11.86
C ARG A 217 6.19 -16.40 12.55
N VAL A 218 6.94 -15.45 12.01
CA VAL A 218 7.01 -14.07 12.50
C VAL A 218 5.63 -13.42 12.41
N LEU A 219 4.99 -13.47 11.22
CA LEU A 219 3.65 -12.89 11.01
C LEU A 219 2.61 -13.49 11.96
N ARG A 220 2.54 -14.81 12.10
CA ARG A 220 1.62 -15.48 13.05
C ARG A 220 1.87 -15.10 14.51
N ARG A 221 3.11 -14.79 14.89
CA ARG A 221 3.45 -14.39 16.26
C ARG A 221 3.10 -12.96 16.55
N LEU A 222 3.34 -12.05 15.59
CA LEU A 222 3.05 -10.63 15.74
C LEU A 222 1.56 -10.32 15.57
N PHE A 223 0.90 -11.03 14.65
CA PHE A 223 -0.49 -10.82 14.27
C PHE A 223 -1.27 -12.15 14.31
N PRO A 224 -1.55 -12.69 15.51
CA PRO A 224 -2.19 -13.99 15.66
C PRO A 224 -3.60 -14.05 15.06
N ASP A 225 -4.28 -12.89 15.01
CA ASP A 225 -5.64 -12.74 14.49
C ASP A 225 -5.69 -12.24 13.04
N ALA A 226 -4.55 -12.19 12.34
CA ALA A 226 -4.47 -11.74 10.95
C ALA A 226 -5.40 -12.54 10.03
N LEU A 227 -6.02 -11.87 9.07
CA LEU A 227 -6.72 -12.55 7.99
C LEU A 227 -5.74 -13.28 7.07
N THR A 228 -6.01 -14.53 6.77
CA THR A 228 -5.29 -15.26 5.73
C THR A 228 -6.12 -15.32 4.46
N VAL A 229 -5.56 -14.84 3.37
CA VAL A 229 -6.21 -14.75 2.06
C VAL A 229 -5.87 -15.97 1.22
N GLY A 230 -6.85 -16.50 0.48
CA GLY A 230 -6.66 -17.63 -0.43
C GLY A 230 -5.91 -17.24 -1.71
N ALA A 231 -5.40 -18.25 -2.42
CA ALA A 231 -4.58 -18.05 -3.61
C ALA A 231 -5.34 -17.32 -4.75
N ASP A 232 -6.62 -17.59 -4.93
CA ASP A 232 -7.41 -16.99 -6.00
C ASP A 232 -7.57 -15.48 -5.78
N ASP A 233 -7.94 -15.06 -4.56
CA ASP A 233 -8.06 -13.65 -4.22
C ASP A 233 -6.69 -12.95 -4.21
N ALA A 234 -5.63 -13.63 -3.75
CA ALA A 234 -4.27 -13.08 -3.78
C ALA A 234 -3.80 -12.87 -5.23
N ARG A 235 -4.06 -13.83 -6.14
CA ARG A 235 -3.75 -13.71 -7.58
C ARG A 235 -4.64 -12.70 -8.31
N ALA A 236 -5.79 -12.36 -7.76
CA ALA A 236 -6.60 -11.22 -8.23
C ALA A 236 -6.06 -9.87 -7.71
N LEU A 237 -4.84 -9.84 -7.16
CA LEU A 237 -4.21 -8.69 -6.51
C LEU A 237 -5.06 -8.09 -5.37
N GLY A 238 -5.87 -8.93 -4.70
CA GLY A 238 -6.76 -8.51 -3.62
C GLY A 238 -6.03 -7.90 -2.42
N LEU A 239 -4.79 -8.33 -2.17
CA LEU A 239 -3.96 -7.79 -1.08
C LEU A 239 -3.29 -6.45 -1.41
N ASN A 240 -3.26 -6.04 -2.69
CA ASN A 240 -2.82 -4.70 -3.06
C ASN A 240 -3.95 -3.68 -2.80
N ALA A 241 -4.39 -3.61 -1.56
CA ALA A 241 -5.54 -2.85 -1.09
C ALA A 241 -5.12 -1.72 -0.16
N VAL A 242 -5.97 -0.67 -0.06
CA VAL A 242 -5.77 0.49 0.81
C VAL A 242 -6.88 0.55 1.84
N SER A 243 -6.54 0.71 3.13
CA SER A 243 -7.50 0.80 4.22
C SER A 243 -7.33 2.09 5.02
N ASP A 244 -8.48 2.67 5.39
CA ASP A 244 -8.53 3.79 6.33
C ASP A 244 -8.93 3.36 7.76
N GLY A 245 -9.03 2.04 7.99
CA GLY A 245 -9.48 1.45 9.25
C GLY A 245 -10.95 1.03 9.25
N LEU A 246 -11.74 1.48 8.28
CA LEU A 246 -13.13 1.05 8.02
C LEU A 246 -13.29 0.63 6.56
N HIS A 247 -13.07 1.53 5.61
CA HIS A 247 -13.17 1.24 4.19
C HIS A 247 -11.89 0.54 3.71
N VAL A 248 -12.04 -0.50 2.91
CA VAL A 248 -10.92 -1.21 2.27
C VAL A 248 -11.11 -1.17 0.77
N VAL A 249 -10.35 -0.31 0.10
CA VAL A 249 -10.33 -0.21 -1.37
C VAL A 249 -9.59 -1.42 -1.93
N VAL A 250 -10.29 -2.26 -2.68
CA VAL A 250 -9.84 -3.61 -3.02
C VAL A 250 -10.22 -4.00 -4.45
N SER A 251 -9.48 -4.95 -5.04
CA SER A 251 -9.83 -5.54 -6.35
C SER A 251 -11.26 -6.12 -6.33
N PRO A 252 -12.10 -5.82 -7.35
CA PRO A 252 -13.46 -6.38 -7.45
C PRO A 252 -13.44 -7.91 -7.61
N GLN A 253 -12.35 -8.49 -8.08
CA GLN A 253 -12.22 -9.93 -8.31
C GLN A 253 -11.86 -10.71 -7.02
N ALA A 254 -11.43 -10.05 -5.95
CA ALA A 254 -11.09 -10.68 -4.68
C ALA A 254 -12.35 -10.93 -3.82
N VAL A 255 -13.27 -11.75 -4.31
CA VAL A 255 -14.64 -11.90 -3.79
C VAL A 255 -14.66 -12.52 -2.38
N THR A 256 -13.86 -13.57 -2.16
CA THR A 256 -13.82 -14.26 -0.86
C THR A 256 -13.17 -13.36 0.20
N TYR A 257 -12.11 -12.64 -0.18
CA TYR A 257 -11.45 -11.69 0.71
C TYR A 257 -12.39 -10.54 1.11
N GLN A 258 -13.19 -10.00 0.17
CA GLN A 258 -14.20 -9.00 0.49
C GLN A 258 -15.25 -9.53 1.49
N ALA A 259 -15.67 -10.80 1.37
CA ALA A 259 -16.57 -11.42 2.33
C ALA A 259 -15.93 -11.54 3.72
N GLN A 260 -14.66 -11.95 3.80
CA GLN A 260 -13.90 -12.01 5.05
C GLN A 260 -13.76 -10.63 5.71
N LEU A 261 -13.53 -9.57 4.92
CA LEU A 261 -13.47 -8.18 5.41
C LEU A 261 -14.79 -7.76 6.06
N ARG A 262 -15.94 -8.04 5.41
CA ARG A 262 -17.27 -7.74 5.99
C ARG A 262 -17.52 -8.50 7.29
N GLU A 263 -17.11 -9.75 7.38
CA GLU A 263 -17.21 -10.54 8.62
C GLU A 263 -16.40 -9.96 9.78
N ARG A 264 -15.32 -9.20 9.45
CA ARG A 264 -14.48 -8.48 10.41
C ARG A 264 -14.95 -7.03 10.67
N GLY A 265 -16.07 -6.60 10.08
CA GLY A 265 -16.64 -5.27 10.25
C GLY A 265 -16.01 -4.18 9.39
N PHE A 266 -15.16 -4.54 8.41
CA PHE A 266 -14.71 -3.61 7.39
C PHE A 266 -15.76 -3.43 6.29
N ASP A 267 -15.68 -2.30 5.59
CA ASP A 267 -16.47 -2.01 4.39
C ASP A 267 -15.58 -2.10 3.14
N PRO A 268 -15.55 -3.24 2.44
CA PRO A 268 -14.78 -3.36 1.21
C PRO A 268 -15.43 -2.57 0.07
N VAL A 269 -14.65 -1.67 -0.50
CA VAL A 269 -15.02 -0.83 -1.64
C VAL A 269 -14.28 -1.34 -2.88
N PRO A 270 -14.95 -2.05 -3.80
CA PRO A 270 -14.29 -2.58 -4.98
C PRO A 270 -13.99 -1.47 -5.99
N VAL A 271 -12.74 -1.43 -6.50
CA VAL A 271 -12.29 -0.51 -7.54
C VAL A 271 -11.59 -1.28 -8.65
N ASP A 272 -12.01 -1.05 -9.88
CA ASP A 272 -11.37 -1.64 -11.05
C ASP A 272 -10.09 -0.89 -11.42
N THR A 273 -8.97 -1.61 -11.37
CA THR A 273 -7.65 -1.16 -11.80
C THR A 273 -7.04 -2.16 -12.79
N SER A 274 -7.88 -2.85 -13.56
CA SER A 274 -7.47 -3.97 -14.43
C SER A 274 -6.46 -3.56 -15.50
N GLU A 275 -6.50 -2.31 -15.97
CA GLU A 275 -5.51 -1.83 -16.93
C GLU A 275 -4.14 -1.60 -16.28
N LEU A 276 -4.12 -1.03 -15.07
CA LEU A 276 -2.90 -0.84 -14.29
C LEU A 276 -2.29 -2.17 -13.82
N LEU A 277 -3.13 -3.20 -13.63
CA LEU A 277 -2.69 -4.55 -13.30
C LEU A 277 -1.74 -5.14 -14.36
N LYS A 278 -1.83 -4.73 -15.62
CA LYS A 278 -0.89 -5.14 -16.68
C LYS A 278 0.55 -4.72 -16.37
N GLY A 279 0.76 -3.65 -15.58
CA GLY A 279 2.06 -3.25 -15.04
C GLY A 279 2.40 -3.91 -13.70
N GLY A 280 1.50 -4.73 -13.15
CA GLY A 280 1.71 -5.46 -11.90
C GLY A 280 1.29 -4.72 -10.64
N GLY A 281 0.49 -3.64 -10.74
CA GLY A 281 0.02 -2.85 -9.61
C GLY A 281 -1.49 -2.64 -9.59
N GLY A 282 -2.00 -2.37 -8.38
CA GLY A 282 -3.41 -2.07 -8.11
C GLY A 282 -3.55 -0.80 -7.26
N ALA A 283 -4.57 -0.76 -6.43
CA ALA A 283 -4.89 0.44 -5.64
C ALA A 283 -3.75 0.88 -4.72
N LYS A 284 -3.10 -0.06 -3.98
CA LYS A 284 -2.00 0.31 -3.06
C LYS A 284 -0.77 0.77 -3.82
N CYS A 285 -0.39 0.09 -4.90
CA CYS A 285 0.77 0.53 -5.69
C CYS A 285 0.62 1.96 -6.21
N CYS A 286 -0.61 2.39 -6.58
CA CYS A 286 -0.88 3.76 -7.03
C CYS A 286 -0.92 4.79 -5.90
N THR A 287 -0.77 4.39 -4.64
CA THR A 287 -1.03 5.22 -3.46
C THR A 287 0.15 5.24 -2.52
N LEU A 288 0.90 6.34 -2.51
CA LEU A 288 1.92 6.60 -1.51
C LEU A 288 1.27 7.31 -0.32
N GLU A 289 1.25 6.71 0.85
CA GLU A 289 0.70 7.33 2.05
C GLU A 289 1.73 8.22 2.73
N LEU A 290 1.36 9.47 2.98
CA LEU A 290 2.15 10.44 3.74
C LEU A 290 1.88 10.21 5.23
N CYS A 291 2.47 9.13 5.77
CA CYS A 291 2.16 8.60 7.08
C CYS A 291 2.53 9.57 8.21
N THR A 292 1.59 9.76 9.17
CA THR A 292 1.85 10.47 10.42
C THR A 292 1.39 9.61 11.61
N THR A 293 2.20 9.53 12.67
CA THR A 293 1.85 8.78 13.88
C THR A 293 1.17 9.64 14.94
N SER A 294 1.24 10.97 14.82
CA SER A 294 0.63 11.92 15.75
C SER A 294 -0.58 12.61 15.13
N PRO A 295 -1.75 12.61 15.78
CA PRO A 295 -2.88 13.46 15.37
C PRO A 295 -2.48 14.92 15.55
N GLY A 296 -2.20 15.64 14.46
CA GLY A 296 -1.83 17.04 14.46
C GLY A 296 -0.50 17.40 13.82
N ALA A 297 0.32 16.42 13.41
CA ALA A 297 1.55 16.62 12.64
C ALA A 297 1.31 16.60 11.11
N ALA A 298 0.12 16.99 10.65
CA ALA A 298 -0.05 17.28 9.24
C ALA A 298 0.86 18.46 8.92
N ALA A 299 1.88 18.26 8.07
CA ALA A 299 2.64 19.36 7.50
C ALA A 299 1.63 20.31 6.86
N ALA A 300 1.60 21.56 7.34
CA ALA A 300 0.75 22.56 6.74
C ALA A 300 1.17 22.69 5.28
N PRO A 301 0.23 22.68 4.33
CA PRO A 301 0.58 22.90 2.94
C PRO A 301 1.28 24.25 2.82
N SER A 302 2.48 24.25 2.25
CA SER A 302 3.17 25.49 1.90
C SER A 302 2.31 26.23 0.88
N THR A 303 1.63 27.29 1.31
CA THR A 303 0.94 28.23 0.43
C THR A 303 1.98 29.17 -0.21
N ALA A 304 2.83 28.64 -1.06
CA ALA A 304 3.64 29.42 -1.97
C ALA A 304 3.12 29.14 -3.40
N GLY A 305 2.05 29.83 -3.74
CA GLY A 305 1.69 30.00 -5.15
C GLY A 305 2.78 30.80 -5.86
N PRO A 306 3.03 30.57 -7.16
CA PRO A 306 3.95 31.40 -7.92
C PRO A 306 3.43 32.83 -7.94
N ASP A 307 4.24 33.78 -7.46
CA ASP A 307 4.03 35.23 -7.61
C ASP A 307 4.00 35.55 -9.11
N ASP A 308 2.80 35.83 -9.61
CA ASP A 308 2.57 36.50 -10.89
C ASP A 308 3.00 37.99 -10.73
N ASP A 309 4.31 38.25 -10.82
CA ASP A 309 4.82 39.63 -10.94
C ASP A 309 5.08 39.97 -12.42
N HIS A 310 4.00 40.05 -13.18
CA HIS A 310 4.00 40.80 -14.43
C HIS A 310 3.72 42.28 -14.11
N ARG A 311 4.72 42.99 -13.65
CA ARG A 311 4.69 44.48 -13.76
C ARG A 311 5.13 44.88 -15.14
N ASN A 312 4.12 45.31 -15.84
CA ASN A 312 4.12 46.15 -17.00
C ASN A 312 4.89 47.47 -16.70
N ASP A 313 6.03 47.69 -17.33
CA ASP A 313 6.60 49.05 -17.46
C ASP A 313 6.69 49.37 -18.96
N ALA A 314 5.59 50.01 -19.43
CA ALA A 314 5.61 50.86 -20.63
C ALA A 314 5.65 52.29 -20.13
N ALA A 315 6.68 53.03 -20.51
CA ALA A 315 6.71 54.44 -20.88
C ALA A 315 8.00 55.14 -20.44
N ALA A 316 8.82 55.46 -21.36
CA ALA A 316 9.37 56.75 -21.76
C ALA A 316 10.67 56.57 -22.54
#